data_d5047d87b73c4c8cd345f98408005528
#
_entry.id   d5047d87b73c4c8cd345f98408005528
#
_cell.length_a   1.000
_cell.length_b   1.000
_cell.length_c   1.000
_cell.angle_alpha   90.00
_cell.angle_beta   90.00
_cell.angle_gamma   90.00
#
_symmetry.space_group_name_H-M   'P 1'
#
loop_
_entity.id
_entity.type
_entity.pdbx_description
1 polymer ?
#
loop_
_entity_poly.entity_id
_entity_poly.type
_entity_poly.pdbx_seq_one_letter_code
_entity_poly.pdbx_strand_id
1 'polypeptide(L)'
;MGKTLLYFLVTTIVGILIKKCIKLYVGEPPVEAPDQPSEPPSSSSNLQASINAFGEPDDIIVANPTKANEKTGAILVYHSKGMMVYNNIAIDKNAIVDITFHNTAIPSTPDNYEIVIKTTLRDHPEINIQTGPDITWTQNFINDLLHVFPLFQP
;
A
#
# COMPACT_ATOMS: atom_id res chain seq x y z
N MET A 1 43.70 -25.67 -8.75
CA MET A 1 43.76 -24.70 -7.63
C MET A 1 43.55 -23.23 -8.00
N GLY A 2 43.58 -22.82 -9.25
CA GLY A 2 43.44 -21.39 -9.64
C GLY A 2 42.01 -20.80 -9.63
N LYS A 3 40.99 -21.60 -9.80
CA LYS A 3 39.60 -21.08 -9.92
C LYS A 3 38.98 -20.65 -8.60
N THR A 4 39.29 -21.31 -7.50
CA THR A 4 38.80 -20.97 -6.15
C THR A 4 39.42 -19.68 -5.62
N LEU A 5 40.69 -19.44 -5.92
CA LEU A 5 41.36 -18.19 -5.51
C LEU A 5 40.78 -16.95 -6.22
N LEU A 6 40.40 -17.10 -7.49
CA LEU A 6 39.79 -16.03 -8.28
C LEU A 6 38.40 -15.65 -7.75
N TYR A 7 37.59 -16.63 -7.33
CA TYR A 7 36.27 -16.37 -6.73
C TYR A 7 36.36 -15.61 -5.42
N PHE A 8 37.31 -15.95 -4.56
CA PHE A 8 37.53 -15.19 -3.29
C PHE A 8 37.97 -13.75 -3.55
N LEU A 9 38.77 -13.52 -4.56
CA LEU A 9 39.28 -12.18 -4.90
C LEU A 9 38.17 -11.29 -5.47
N VAL A 10 37.29 -11.83 -6.31
CA VAL A 10 36.14 -11.10 -6.89
C VAL A 10 35.09 -10.78 -5.81
N THR A 11 34.78 -11.70 -4.91
CA THR A 11 33.78 -11.44 -3.83
C THR A 11 34.28 -10.40 -2.83
N THR A 12 35.58 -10.38 -2.53
CA THR A 12 36.17 -9.35 -1.64
C THR A 12 36.15 -7.96 -2.26
N ILE A 13 36.48 -7.86 -3.57
CA ILE A 13 36.48 -6.56 -4.28
C ILE A 13 35.06 -6.00 -4.40
N VAL A 14 34.05 -6.84 -4.72
CA VAL A 14 32.64 -6.42 -4.79
C VAL A 14 32.14 -5.95 -3.42
N GLY A 15 32.49 -6.64 -2.33
CA GLY A 15 32.13 -6.24 -0.97
C GLY A 15 32.74 -4.89 -0.54
N ILE A 16 33.96 -4.59 -0.97
CA ILE A 16 34.63 -3.30 -0.69
C ILE A 16 34.02 -2.16 -1.52
N LEU A 17 33.64 -2.42 -2.79
CA LEU A 17 33.01 -1.44 -3.66
C LEU A 17 31.59 -1.07 -3.13
N ILE A 18 30.81 -2.04 -2.67
CA ILE A 18 29.48 -1.78 -2.09
C ILE A 18 29.61 -0.94 -0.80
N LYS A 19 30.56 -1.24 0.08
CA LYS A 19 30.79 -0.43 1.30
C LYS A 19 31.27 1.00 0.97
N LYS A 20 32.03 1.20 -0.09
CA LYS A 20 32.47 2.52 -0.52
C LYS A 20 31.34 3.35 -1.17
N CYS A 21 30.45 2.71 -1.95
CA CYS A 21 29.28 3.37 -2.52
C CYS A 21 28.30 3.82 -1.44
N ILE A 22 28.08 3.01 -0.40
CA ILE A 22 27.19 3.38 0.73
C ILE A 22 27.77 4.58 1.51
N LYS A 23 29.11 4.68 1.65
CA LYS A 23 29.74 5.80 2.34
C LYS A 23 29.72 7.12 1.57
N LEU A 24 29.62 7.07 0.24
CA LEU A 24 29.51 8.25 -0.65
C LEU A 24 28.07 8.78 -0.73
N TYR A 25 27.07 7.98 -0.34
CA TYR A 25 25.65 8.37 -0.36
C TYR A 25 25.11 8.86 1.00
N VAL A 26 25.89 8.72 2.08
CA VAL A 26 25.59 9.35 3.38
C VAL A 26 26.26 10.73 3.34
N GLY A 27 25.55 11.69 2.74
CA GLY A 27 25.92 13.11 2.79
C GLY A 27 26.00 13.58 4.24
N GLU A 28 26.93 14.50 4.51
CA GLU A 28 27.08 15.20 5.78
C GLU A 28 25.74 15.76 6.26
N PRO A 29 25.47 15.76 7.57
CA PRO A 29 24.22 16.31 8.08
C PRO A 29 24.14 17.80 7.72
N PRO A 30 22.98 18.29 7.24
CA PRO A 30 22.78 19.71 6.96
C PRO A 30 22.96 20.50 8.25
N VAL A 31 23.73 21.60 8.15
CA VAL A 31 23.86 22.62 9.19
C VAL A 31 22.46 23.11 9.52
N GLU A 32 22.09 23.09 10.81
CA GLU A 32 20.83 23.59 11.35
C GLU A 32 20.58 25.02 10.90
N ALA A 33 19.54 25.22 10.07
CA ALA A 33 18.95 26.53 9.85
C ALA A 33 17.99 26.84 11.01
N PRO A 34 17.92 28.10 11.50
CA PRO A 34 17.15 28.43 12.70
C PRO A 34 15.66 28.33 12.44
N ASP A 35 14.97 27.67 13.37
CA ASP A 35 13.54 27.71 13.72
C ASP A 35 12.55 28.07 12.59
N GLN A 36 12.21 27.08 11.77
CA GLN A 36 10.86 27.01 11.23
C GLN A 36 9.95 26.37 12.28
N PRO A 37 8.75 26.93 12.55
CA PRO A 37 7.79 26.30 13.41
C PRO A 37 7.55 24.87 12.88
N SER A 38 7.84 23.88 13.71
CA SER A 38 7.56 22.48 13.41
C SER A 38 6.07 22.34 13.10
N GLU A 39 5.73 22.17 11.82
CA GLU A 39 4.41 21.66 11.48
C GLU A 39 4.18 20.40 12.33
N PRO A 40 2.99 20.27 12.96
CA PRO A 40 2.66 19.05 13.68
C PRO A 40 2.87 17.90 12.71
N PRO A 41 3.47 16.77 13.14
CA PRO A 41 3.72 15.63 12.28
C PRO A 41 2.40 15.31 11.58
N SER A 42 2.35 15.53 10.28
CA SER A 42 1.20 15.18 9.44
C SER A 42 0.92 13.73 9.76
N SER A 43 -0.18 13.47 10.45
CA SER A 43 -0.60 12.15 10.91
C SER A 43 -0.53 11.21 9.71
N SER A 44 0.46 10.36 9.71
CA SER A 44 1.00 9.66 8.56
C SER A 44 -0.12 9.06 7.70
N SER A 45 -0.34 9.65 6.54
CA SER A 45 -1.12 9.04 5.45
C SER A 45 -0.46 7.74 4.96
N ASN A 46 0.69 7.40 5.51
CA ASN A 46 1.56 6.31 5.10
C ASN A 46 0.97 4.95 5.51
N LEU A 47 1.00 4.01 4.56
CA LEU A 47 0.62 2.61 4.75
C LEU A 47 1.36 1.92 5.91
N GLN A 48 2.62 2.30 6.15
CA GLN A 48 3.44 1.77 7.25
C GLN A 48 2.81 2.00 8.64
N ALA A 49 2.08 3.10 8.81
CA ALA A 49 1.38 3.35 10.06
C ALA A 49 0.25 2.33 10.31
N SER A 50 -0.44 1.91 9.25
CA SER A 50 -1.46 0.85 9.34
C SER A 50 -0.80 -0.50 9.65
N ILE A 51 0.33 -0.83 9.02
CA ILE A 51 1.08 -2.05 9.30
C ILE A 51 1.54 -2.07 10.77
N ASN A 52 2.05 -0.96 11.28
CA ASN A 52 2.47 -0.86 12.68
C ASN A 52 1.30 -1.07 13.67
N ALA A 53 0.09 -0.63 13.30
CA ALA A 53 -1.11 -0.75 14.15
C ALA A 53 -1.73 -2.14 14.11
N PHE A 54 -1.76 -2.81 12.95
CA PHE A 54 -2.47 -4.07 12.74
C PHE A 54 -1.55 -5.29 12.61
N GLY A 55 -0.23 -5.08 12.46
CA GLY A 55 0.79 -6.10 12.22
C GLY A 55 1.07 -6.28 10.71
N GLU A 56 2.01 -7.17 10.39
CA GLU A 56 2.35 -7.50 9.01
C GLU A 56 1.16 -8.18 8.33
N PRO A 57 0.72 -7.69 7.15
CA PRO A 57 -0.32 -8.31 6.36
C PRO A 57 0.20 -9.55 5.63
N ASP A 58 -0.70 -10.47 5.32
CA ASP A 58 -0.39 -11.62 4.46
C ASP A 58 -0.25 -11.19 2.99
N ASP A 59 -1.09 -10.22 2.55
CA ASP A 59 -1.06 -9.63 1.21
C ASP A 59 -1.35 -8.12 1.25
N ILE A 60 -0.91 -7.41 0.20
CA ILE A 60 -1.22 -6.01 -0.05
C ILE A 60 -1.81 -5.86 -1.44
N ILE A 61 -3.06 -5.43 -1.53
CA ILE A 61 -3.73 -5.16 -2.81
C ILE A 61 -3.69 -3.67 -3.07
N VAL A 62 -2.99 -3.26 -4.12
CA VAL A 62 -2.86 -1.84 -4.50
C VAL A 62 -4.12 -1.40 -5.23
N ALA A 63 -4.87 -0.47 -4.62
CA ALA A 63 -6.07 0.11 -5.19
C ALA A 63 -5.75 1.24 -6.17
N ASN A 64 -4.78 2.09 -5.81
CA ASN A 64 -4.35 3.21 -6.64
C ASN A 64 -2.81 3.23 -6.73
N PRO A 65 -2.22 2.96 -7.91
CA PRO A 65 -0.76 2.90 -8.07
C PRO A 65 -0.04 4.19 -7.69
N THR A 66 -0.67 5.34 -7.88
CA THR A 66 -0.08 6.64 -7.54
C THR A 66 -0.03 6.90 -6.03
N LYS A 67 -0.79 6.14 -5.26
CA LYS A 67 -0.93 6.23 -3.80
C LYS A 67 -0.58 4.93 -3.07
N ALA A 68 0.16 4.04 -3.71
CA ALA A 68 0.43 2.69 -3.19
C ALA A 68 1.04 2.67 -1.78
N ASN A 69 1.78 3.71 -1.40
CA ASN A 69 2.39 3.85 -0.08
C ASN A 69 1.50 4.58 0.95
N GLU A 70 0.30 4.98 0.54
CA GLU A 70 -0.67 5.64 1.41
C GLU A 70 -1.72 4.63 1.89
N LYS A 71 -2.26 4.83 3.10
CA LYS A 71 -3.34 4.00 3.67
C LYS A 71 -4.65 4.03 2.86
N THR A 72 -4.80 5.02 1.97
CA THR A 72 -5.93 5.16 1.04
C THR A 72 -5.64 4.61 -0.36
N GLY A 73 -4.41 4.15 -0.61
CA GLY A 73 -3.97 3.65 -1.92
C GLY A 73 -3.84 2.14 -1.98
N ALA A 74 -3.96 1.44 -0.84
CA ALA A 74 -3.85 -0.02 -0.77
C ALA A 74 -4.72 -0.61 0.33
N ILE A 75 -5.07 -1.88 0.19
CA ILE A 75 -5.73 -2.70 1.20
C ILE A 75 -4.72 -3.68 1.77
N LEU A 76 -4.62 -3.76 3.08
CA LEU A 76 -3.87 -4.78 3.80
C LEU A 76 -4.78 -5.98 4.07
N VAL A 77 -4.34 -7.17 3.71
CA VAL A 77 -5.11 -8.41 3.84
C VAL A 77 -4.51 -9.30 4.91
N TYR A 78 -5.34 -9.80 5.78
CA TYR A 78 -4.99 -10.69 6.89
C TYR A 78 -5.84 -11.97 6.80
N HIS A 79 -5.36 -12.96 6.02
CA HIS A 79 -6.08 -14.22 5.77
C HIS A 79 -6.37 -14.98 7.07
N SER A 80 -5.35 -15.08 7.94
CA SER A 80 -5.47 -15.78 9.22
C SER A 80 -6.50 -15.17 10.16
N LYS A 81 -6.73 -13.86 10.03
CA LYS A 81 -7.72 -13.10 10.81
C LYS A 81 -9.06 -12.96 10.10
N GLY A 82 -9.15 -13.35 8.82
CA GLY A 82 -10.36 -13.18 8.00
C GLY A 82 -10.79 -11.71 7.85
N MET A 83 -9.81 -10.80 7.79
CA MET A 83 -10.09 -9.37 7.74
C MET A 83 -9.20 -8.65 6.73
N MET A 84 -9.66 -7.48 6.30
CA MET A 84 -8.85 -6.51 5.57
C MET A 84 -8.80 -5.18 6.32
N VAL A 85 -7.78 -4.37 6.03
CA VAL A 85 -7.65 -3.01 6.58
C VAL A 85 -7.49 -2.02 5.43
N TYR A 86 -8.36 -1.04 5.40
CA TYR A 86 -8.30 0.09 4.49
C TYR A 86 -8.43 1.39 5.26
N ASN A 87 -7.54 2.33 5.04
CA ASN A 87 -7.53 3.64 5.71
C ASN A 87 -7.66 3.55 7.25
N ASN A 88 -6.97 2.60 7.88
CA ASN A 88 -7.04 2.25 9.31
C ASN A 88 -8.41 1.68 9.76
N ILE A 89 -9.31 1.36 8.85
CA ILE A 89 -10.59 0.70 9.16
C ILE A 89 -10.39 -0.79 8.99
N ALA A 90 -10.53 -1.55 10.06
CA ALA A 90 -10.54 -3.02 10.01
C ALA A 90 -11.92 -3.51 9.60
N ILE A 91 -11.98 -4.34 8.57
CA ILE A 91 -13.23 -4.86 7.98
C ILE A 91 -13.15 -6.38 8.03
N ASP A 92 -13.99 -6.99 8.85
CA ASP A 92 -14.17 -8.45 8.85
C ASP A 92 -14.83 -8.88 7.53
N LYS A 93 -14.42 -10.01 6.95
CA LYS A 93 -14.98 -10.54 5.71
C LYS A 93 -16.51 -10.74 5.81
N ASN A 94 -17.00 -11.14 6.98
CA ASN A 94 -18.43 -11.37 7.22
C ASN A 94 -19.21 -10.05 7.35
N ALA A 95 -18.52 -8.93 7.52
CA ALA A 95 -19.16 -7.62 7.56
C ALA A 95 -19.38 -7.04 6.15
N ILE A 96 -18.79 -7.62 5.11
CA ILE A 96 -18.94 -7.15 3.73
C ILE A 96 -20.27 -7.66 3.17
N VAL A 97 -21.11 -6.75 2.71
CA VAL A 97 -22.45 -7.05 2.14
C VAL A 97 -22.39 -7.06 0.62
N ASP A 98 -21.67 -6.09 0.04
CA ASP A 98 -21.64 -5.89 -1.41
C ASP A 98 -20.39 -5.12 -1.83
N ILE A 99 -19.91 -5.34 -3.04
CA ILE A 99 -18.81 -4.60 -3.65
C ILE A 99 -19.24 -4.18 -5.05
N THR A 100 -19.32 -2.88 -5.28
CA THR A 100 -19.68 -2.29 -6.57
C THR A 100 -18.65 -1.24 -6.98
N PHE A 101 -18.70 -0.77 -8.21
CA PHE A 101 -17.93 0.38 -8.64
C PHE A 101 -18.75 1.29 -9.56
N HIS A 102 -18.37 2.55 -9.62
CA HIS A 102 -18.97 3.52 -10.51
C HIS A 102 -17.94 4.58 -10.95
N ASN A 103 -18.27 5.28 -12.03
CA ASN A 103 -17.49 6.41 -12.50
C ASN A 103 -17.97 7.67 -11.77
N THR A 104 -17.07 8.35 -11.08
CA THR A 104 -17.34 9.58 -10.34
C THR A 104 -17.05 10.84 -11.16
N ALA A 105 -16.61 10.68 -12.43
CA ALA A 105 -16.33 11.82 -13.30
C ALA A 105 -17.58 12.65 -13.56
N ILE A 106 -17.41 13.97 -13.51
CA ILE A 106 -18.42 14.93 -13.96
C ILE A 106 -18.25 15.18 -15.47
N PRO A 107 -19.30 15.65 -16.17
CA PRO A 107 -19.20 15.99 -17.59
C PRO A 107 -17.98 16.86 -17.89
N SER A 108 -17.21 16.51 -18.91
CA SER A 108 -15.98 17.19 -19.36
C SER A 108 -14.72 16.97 -18.50
N THR A 109 -14.76 16.10 -17.52
CA THR A 109 -13.55 15.64 -16.80
C THR A 109 -13.13 14.23 -17.25
N PRO A 110 -11.86 13.87 -17.09
CA PRO A 110 -11.42 12.48 -17.28
C PRO A 110 -12.19 11.52 -16.37
N ASP A 111 -12.36 10.29 -16.85
CA ASP A 111 -12.93 9.22 -16.03
C ASP A 111 -12.18 9.09 -14.69
N ASN A 112 -12.92 8.77 -13.65
CA ASN A 112 -12.37 8.52 -12.32
C ASN A 112 -13.27 7.48 -11.63
N TYR A 113 -12.71 6.31 -11.38
CA TYR A 113 -13.45 5.19 -10.82
C TYR A 113 -13.29 5.08 -9.32
N GLU A 114 -14.37 4.71 -8.68
CA GLU A 114 -14.46 4.48 -7.25
C GLU A 114 -15.15 3.14 -6.98
N ILE A 115 -14.57 2.36 -6.09
CA ILE A 115 -15.19 1.13 -5.57
C ILE A 115 -15.89 1.47 -4.27
N VAL A 116 -17.10 0.96 -4.13
CA VAL A 116 -17.92 1.07 -2.92
C VAL A 116 -18.07 -0.31 -2.30
N ILE A 117 -17.52 -0.46 -1.11
CA ILE A 117 -17.69 -1.64 -0.28
C ILE A 117 -18.79 -1.34 0.73
N LYS A 118 -19.94 -2.02 0.63
CA LYS A 118 -21.03 -1.94 1.61
C LYS A 118 -20.76 -2.91 2.75
N THR A 119 -20.92 -2.44 3.98
CA THR A 119 -20.63 -3.23 5.16
C THR A 119 -21.77 -3.17 6.18
N THR A 120 -21.75 -4.12 7.12
CA THR A 120 -22.62 -4.09 8.31
C THR A 120 -22.03 -3.28 9.46
N LEU A 121 -20.87 -2.66 9.28
CA LEU A 121 -20.22 -1.82 10.29
C LEU A 121 -21.06 -0.56 10.51
N ARG A 122 -21.46 -0.31 11.75
CA ARG A 122 -22.30 0.84 12.09
C ARG A 122 -21.68 2.18 11.73
N ASP A 123 -20.37 2.32 11.99
CA ASP A 123 -19.67 3.58 11.80
C ASP A 123 -19.12 3.76 10.35
N HIS A 124 -19.09 2.68 9.58
CA HIS A 124 -18.59 2.62 8.21
C HIS A 124 -19.49 1.77 7.32
N PRO A 125 -20.77 2.14 7.12
CA PRO A 125 -21.72 1.35 6.32
C PRO A 125 -21.31 1.27 4.85
N GLU A 126 -20.57 2.27 4.38
CA GLU A 126 -19.95 2.32 3.04
C GLU A 126 -18.49 2.78 3.15
N ILE A 127 -17.63 2.13 2.40
CA ILE A 127 -16.20 2.44 2.33
C ILE A 127 -15.86 2.67 0.85
N ASN A 128 -15.41 3.87 0.55
CA ASN A 128 -15.13 4.33 -0.79
C ASN A 128 -13.63 4.28 -1.07
N ILE A 129 -13.24 3.64 -2.18
CA ILE A 129 -11.86 3.41 -2.58
C ILE A 129 -11.64 3.99 -3.98
N GLN A 130 -10.86 5.05 -4.08
CA GLN A 130 -10.50 5.68 -5.35
C GLN A 130 -9.46 4.83 -6.08
N THR A 131 -9.79 4.36 -7.29
CA THR A 131 -8.87 3.56 -8.11
C THR A 131 -8.23 4.35 -9.25
N GLY A 132 -8.78 5.52 -9.58
CA GLY A 132 -8.28 6.39 -10.64
C GLY A 132 -9.00 6.22 -11.97
N PRO A 133 -8.38 6.66 -13.09
CA PRO A 133 -9.09 6.78 -14.38
C PRO A 133 -9.16 5.48 -15.18
N ASP A 134 -8.47 4.42 -14.79
CA ASP A 134 -8.37 3.18 -15.57
C ASP A 134 -9.42 2.17 -15.10
N ILE A 135 -10.42 1.93 -15.98
CA ILE A 135 -11.48 0.94 -15.73
C ILE A 135 -10.93 -0.50 -15.66
N THR A 136 -9.92 -0.81 -16.47
CA THR A 136 -9.33 -2.17 -16.47
C THR A 136 -8.60 -2.43 -15.16
N TRP A 137 -7.88 -1.44 -14.66
CA TRP A 137 -7.27 -1.49 -13.34
C TRP A 137 -8.31 -1.70 -12.24
N THR A 138 -9.40 -0.93 -12.28
CA THR A 138 -10.51 -1.03 -11.33
C THR A 138 -11.15 -2.42 -11.33
N GLN A 139 -11.39 -3.00 -12.51
CA GLN A 139 -11.95 -4.35 -12.63
C GLN A 139 -11.00 -5.43 -12.11
N ASN A 140 -9.71 -5.32 -12.41
CA ASN A 140 -8.69 -6.24 -11.89
C ASN A 140 -8.61 -6.17 -10.36
N PHE A 141 -8.62 -4.97 -9.80
CA PHE A 141 -8.63 -4.76 -8.35
C PHE A 141 -9.85 -5.42 -7.68
N ILE A 142 -11.05 -5.29 -8.27
CA ILE A 142 -12.24 -5.99 -7.75
C ILE A 142 -12.06 -7.50 -7.82
N ASN A 143 -11.52 -8.04 -8.91
CA ASN A 143 -11.27 -9.47 -9.06
C ASN A 143 -10.27 -9.98 -8.01
N ASP A 144 -9.19 -9.23 -7.76
CA ASP A 144 -8.22 -9.57 -6.71
C ASP A 144 -8.88 -9.55 -5.33
N LEU A 145 -9.72 -8.55 -5.06
CA LEU A 145 -10.45 -8.44 -3.81
C LEU A 145 -11.42 -9.61 -3.60
N LEU A 146 -12.18 -9.98 -4.63
CA LEU A 146 -13.11 -11.11 -4.59
C LEU A 146 -12.39 -12.47 -4.53
N HIS A 147 -11.17 -12.56 -5.06
CA HIS A 147 -10.35 -13.77 -4.96
C HIS A 147 -9.90 -13.99 -3.50
N VAL A 148 -9.52 -12.91 -2.84
CA VAL A 148 -9.07 -12.94 -1.44
C VAL A 148 -10.24 -13.11 -0.47
N PHE A 149 -11.37 -12.46 -0.76
CA PHE A 149 -12.60 -12.52 0.03
C PHE A 149 -13.76 -13.02 -0.83
N PRO A 150 -13.89 -14.35 -1.04
CA PRO A 150 -15.00 -14.89 -1.79
C PRO A 150 -16.31 -14.62 -1.03
N LEU A 151 -17.01 -13.54 -1.44
CA LEU A 151 -18.26 -13.10 -0.82
C LEU A 151 -19.44 -14.01 -1.19
N PHE A 152 -19.28 -14.76 -2.27
CA PHE A 152 -20.33 -15.59 -2.84
C PHE A 152 -19.75 -16.97 -3.22
N GLN A 153 -19.52 -17.83 -2.22
CA GLN A 153 -19.51 -19.26 -2.53
C GLN A 153 -20.93 -19.77 -2.29
N PRO A 154 -21.61 -20.28 -3.35
CA PRO A 154 -22.92 -20.90 -3.20
C PRO A 154 -22.88 -22.14 -2.28
#